data_0dbb5278cdc88570d9a18d5b449ea285
#
_entry.id   0dbb5278cdc88570d9a18d5b449ea285
#
_cell.length_a   1.000
_cell.length_b   1.000
_cell.length_c   1.000
_cell.angle_alpha   90.00
_cell.angle_beta   90.00
_cell.angle_gamma   90.00
#
_symmetry.space_group_name_H-M   'P 1'
#
loop_
_entity.id
_entity.type
_entity.pdbx_description
1 polymer ?
#
loop_
_entity_poly.entity_id
_entity_poly.type
_entity_poly.pdbx_seq_one_letter_code
_entity_poly.pdbx_strand_id
1 'polypeptide(L)'
;PPYQPSHSSGSASDSSGSSSSTPESSSSESSSEEPSSPASSEPPAPSEPELTPEQRLALYRSEVLQLLNTGRTVPFSAPASALSDAAQTRAEELQQTGRLSHKRPNGEDYTSLLPGSNLPGFVSKELYASGQATPAEFVSHLKTRRSGVDWETVLDTQYTQIGIGYAVDADGVPYWELLLLNG
;
A
#
# COMPACT_ATOMS: atom_id res chain seq x y z
N PRO A 1 -51.88 2.98 -2.17
CA PRO A 1 -51.80 4.17 -1.37
C PRO A 1 -50.35 4.43 -0.96
N PRO A 2 -49.89 5.67 -1.17
CA PRO A 2 -48.53 6.03 -0.85
C PRO A 2 -48.42 6.48 0.62
N TYR A 3 -47.28 6.20 1.23
CA TYR A 3 -46.98 6.69 2.58
C TYR A 3 -45.93 7.80 2.45
N GLN A 4 -46.26 8.99 2.91
CA GLN A 4 -45.41 10.17 2.94
C GLN A 4 -44.75 10.34 4.32
N PRO A 5 -43.63 11.07 4.40
CA PRO A 5 -42.79 11.13 5.59
C PRO A 5 -43.21 12.24 6.55
N SER A 6 -42.95 12.03 7.83
CA SER A 6 -43.13 13.04 8.87
C SER A 6 -41.79 13.70 9.21
N HIS A 7 -41.79 15.01 9.06
CA HIS A 7 -40.81 15.92 9.60
C HIS A 7 -40.93 16.03 11.12
N SER A 8 -39.79 16.14 11.83
CA SER A 8 -39.77 16.80 13.12
C SER A 8 -38.49 17.57 13.31
N SER A 9 -38.70 18.86 13.42
CA SER A 9 -37.74 19.91 13.74
C SER A 9 -37.58 20.00 15.27
N GLY A 10 -36.48 20.58 15.71
CA GLY A 10 -36.27 21.15 17.05
C GLY A 10 -34.79 21.04 17.43
N SER A 11 -34.10 21.99 17.70
CA SER A 11 -34.09 23.35 18.15
C SER A 11 -32.76 23.57 18.86
N ALA A 12 -32.18 24.69 18.58
CA ALA A 12 -30.92 25.23 19.10
C ALA A 12 -30.93 25.44 20.63
N SER A 13 -29.75 25.43 21.22
CA SER A 13 -29.46 26.25 22.40
C SER A 13 -28.00 26.68 22.43
N ASP A 14 -27.87 27.94 22.29
CA ASP A 14 -26.84 28.89 22.55
C ASP A 14 -26.37 28.85 24.02
N SER A 15 -25.11 29.02 24.33
CA SER A 15 -24.65 29.71 25.53
C SER A 15 -23.20 30.12 25.39
N SER A 16 -23.09 31.43 25.31
CA SER A 16 -21.92 32.26 25.43
C SER A 16 -21.27 32.20 26.83
N GLY A 17 -19.97 32.47 26.91
CA GLY A 17 -19.26 32.69 28.19
C GLY A 17 -17.86 33.25 27.96
N SER A 18 -17.78 34.59 27.86
CA SER A 18 -16.56 35.41 27.95
C SER A 18 -15.95 35.42 29.37
N SER A 19 -14.64 35.61 29.45
CA SER A 19 -13.90 36.58 30.31
C SER A 19 -12.42 36.21 30.37
N SER A 20 -11.51 36.93 29.70
CA SER A 20 -10.70 38.06 30.19
C SER A 20 -9.96 37.87 31.52
N SER A 21 -8.63 37.85 31.46
CA SER A 21 -7.77 38.69 32.32
C SER A 21 -6.29 38.42 32.05
N THR A 22 -5.60 39.41 31.48
CA THR A 22 -4.18 39.71 31.71
C THR A 22 -4.09 40.63 32.94
N PRO A 23 -2.99 40.65 33.76
CA PRO A 23 -1.95 41.63 33.53
C PRO A 23 -0.51 41.15 33.84
N GLU A 24 0.39 41.61 33.06
CA GLU A 24 1.57 42.49 33.24
C GLU A 24 2.50 42.37 34.50
N SER A 25 3.78 42.41 34.09
CA SER A 25 4.96 43.07 34.69
C SER A 25 5.80 42.28 35.72
N SER A 26 7.06 42.05 35.50
CA SER A 26 8.19 42.94 35.64
C SER A 26 9.54 42.23 35.50
N SER A 27 10.40 42.83 34.74
CA SER A 27 11.86 42.93 34.73
C SER A 27 12.66 42.29 35.86
N SER A 28 13.71 41.57 35.50
CA SER A 28 15.06 41.81 36.04
C SER A 28 16.12 41.19 35.12
N GLU A 29 16.99 42.04 34.58
CA GLU A 29 18.27 41.74 33.98
C GLU A 29 19.19 41.01 34.96
N SER A 30 19.94 40.03 34.43
CA SER A 30 21.30 39.77 34.91
C SER A 30 22.09 39.07 33.81
N SER A 31 23.02 39.80 33.27
CA SER A 31 24.14 39.36 32.46
C SER A 31 24.93 38.26 33.17
N SER A 32 25.26 37.22 32.43
CA SER A 32 26.52 36.49 32.60
C SER A 32 26.90 35.76 31.35
N GLU A 33 28.11 36.02 30.98
CA GLU A 33 28.86 35.66 29.78
C GLU A 33 28.89 34.18 29.45
N GLU A 34 28.97 33.95 28.11
CA GLU A 34 29.37 32.73 27.41
C GLU A 34 30.60 32.02 28.01
N PRO A 35 30.71 30.70 27.79
CA PRO A 35 31.76 30.29 26.88
C PRO A 35 31.26 29.44 25.73
N SER A 36 31.64 29.86 24.57
CA SER A 36 31.58 29.15 23.31
C SER A 36 32.16 27.74 23.40
N SER A 37 31.32 26.73 23.34
CA SER A 37 31.74 25.37 22.97
C SER A 37 31.88 25.28 21.46
N PRO A 38 33.00 24.77 20.97
CA PRO A 38 33.17 24.54 19.54
C PRO A 38 32.14 23.50 19.08
N ALA A 39 31.35 23.88 18.10
CA ALA A 39 30.50 22.96 17.36
C ALA A 39 31.37 21.83 16.80
N SER A 40 31.23 20.65 17.40
CA SER A 40 31.75 19.42 16.84
C SER A 40 30.92 19.16 15.58
N SER A 41 31.46 19.56 14.45
CA SER A 41 30.91 19.13 13.14
C SER A 41 31.20 17.64 13.00
N GLU A 42 30.27 16.84 13.47
CA GLU A 42 30.24 15.42 13.16
C GLU A 42 30.10 15.28 11.64
N PRO A 43 31.03 14.59 10.95
CA PRO A 43 30.89 14.36 9.52
C PRO A 43 29.54 13.66 9.28
N PRO A 44 28.79 14.05 8.22
CA PRO A 44 27.53 13.36 7.90
C PRO A 44 27.83 11.88 7.73
N ALA A 45 27.02 11.05 8.44
CA ALA A 45 27.08 9.61 8.28
C ALA A 45 27.01 9.27 6.79
N PRO A 46 27.80 8.29 6.29
CA PRO A 46 27.73 7.89 4.90
C PRO A 46 26.29 7.51 4.59
N SER A 47 25.68 8.23 3.65
CA SER A 47 24.35 7.91 3.16
C SER A 47 24.41 6.49 2.59
N GLU A 48 23.59 5.59 3.11
CA GLU A 48 23.43 4.26 2.50
C GLU A 48 23.08 4.45 1.02
N PRO A 49 23.69 3.69 0.11
CA PRO A 49 23.40 3.80 -1.31
C PRO A 49 21.91 3.53 -1.55
N GLU A 50 21.19 4.51 -2.10
CA GLU A 50 19.81 4.35 -2.45
C GLU A 50 19.69 3.24 -3.50
N LEU A 51 18.79 2.26 -3.22
CA LEU A 51 18.51 1.17 -4.15
C LEU A 51 17.94 1.72 -5.46
N THR A 52 18.43 1.20 -6.58
CA THR A 52 17.78 1.46 -7.87
C THR A 52 16.34 0.94 -7.87
N PRO A 53 15.45 1.46 -8.73
CA PRO A 53 14.08 0.94 -8.84
C PRO A 53 14.01 -0.57 -9.08
N GLU A 54 14.92 -1.11 -9.87
CA GLU A 54 15.02 -2.55 -10.16
C GLU A 54 15.45 -3.36 -8.94
N GLN A 55 16.44 -2.87 -8.20
CA GLN A 55 16.89 -3.50 -6.96
C GLN A 55 15.79 -3.49 -5.89
N ARG A 56 15.07 -2.38 -5.79
CA ARG A 56 13.92 -2.26 -4.89
C ARG A 56 12.81 -3.23 -5.26
N LEU A 57 12.48 -3.33 -6.54
CA LEU A 57 11.47 -4.28 -7.04
C LEU A 57 11.85 -5.73 -6.72
N ALA A 58 13.12 -6.11 -6.97
CA ALA A 58 13.61 -7.45 -6.67
C ALA A 58 13.53 -7.77 -5.16
N LEU A 59 13.93 -6.82 -4.32
CA LEU A 59 13.86 -6.94 -2.87
C LEU A 59 12.40 -7.10 -2.41
N TYR A 60 11.51 -6.24 -2.87
CA TYR A 60 10.11 -6.25 -2.51
C TYR A 60 9.39 -7.52 -2.94
N ARG A 61 9.66 -8.03 -4.15
CA ARG A 61 9.16 -9.34 -4.61
C ARG A 61 9.59 -10.48 -3.69
N SER A 62 10.86 -10.50 -3.31
CA SER A 62 11.39 -11.52 -2.39
C SER A 62 10.74 -11.44 -1.02
N GLU A 63 10.61 -10.24 -0.47
CA GLU A 63 10.03 -10.04 0.85
C GLU A 63 8.51 -10.36 0.87
N VAL A 64 7.75 -9.90 -0.12
CA VAL A 64 6.32 -10.26 -0.25
C VAL A 64 6.16 -11.76 -0.33
N LEU A 65 6.92 -12.45 -1.21
CA LEU A 65 6.85 -13.90 -1.34
C LEU A 65 7.12 -14.62 -0.02
N GLN A 66 8.15 -14.18 0.71
CA GLN A 66 8.49 -14.74 2.01
C GLN A 66 7.36 -14.56 3.03
N LEU A 67 6.80 -13.34 3.12
CA LEU A 67 5.71 -13.02 4.03
C LEU A 67 4.43 -13.80 3.72
N LEU A 68 4.10 -13.96 2.45
CA LEU A 68 2.94 -14.75 2.03
C LEU A 68 3.13 -16.24 2.36
N ASN A 69 4.30 -16.79 2.08
CA ASN A 69 4.61 -18.19 2.33
C ASN A 69 4.65 -18.55 3.83
N THR A 70 4.91 -17.60 4.70
CA THR A 70 4.85 -17.81 6.17
C THR A 70 3.45 -18.27 6.63
N GLY A 71 2.38 -17.81 5.94
CA GLY A 71 1.00 -18.19 6.28
C GLY A 71 0.46 -19.43 5.56
N ARG A 72 1.17 -19.93 4.55
CA ARG A 72 0.68 -21.01 3.68
C ARG A 72 1.18 -22.39 4.12
N THR A 73 0.30 -23.37 4.04
CA THR A 73 0.67 -24.79 4.23
C THR A 73 1.42 -25.37 3.03
N VAL A 74 1.09 -24.89 1.82
CA VAL A 74 1.81 -25.21 0.58
C VAL A 74 2.38 -23.88 0.07
N PRO A 75 3.70 -23.67 0.12
CA PRO A 75 4.31 -22.42 -0.32
C PRO A 75 4.14 -22.22 -1.82
N PHE A 76 4.05 -20.98 -2.24
CA PHE A 76 4.22 -20.63 -3.65
C PHE A 76 5.62 -21.01 -4.11
N SER A 77 5.74 -21.55 -5.31
CA SER A 77 7.02 -21.71 -5.98
C SER A 77 7.65 -20.35 -6.31
N ALA A 78 8.94 -20.34 -6.59
CA ALA A 78 9.61 -19.14 -7.09
C ALA A 78 8.86 -18.60 -8.31
N PRO A 79 8.62 -17.26 -8.40
CA PRO A 79 7.84 -16.68 -9.47
C PRO A 79 8.46 -16.98 -10.84
N ALA A 80 7.66 -17.52 -11.75
CA ALA A 80 8.07 -17.64 -13.15
C ALA A 80 8.23 -16.24 -13.76
N SER A 81 9.23 -16.05 -14.61
CA SER A 81 9.51 -14.74 -15.23
C SER A 81 8.28 -14.16 -15.95
N ALA A 82 7.62 -14.96 -16.77
CA ALA A 82 6.45 -14.52 -17.54
C ALA A 82 5.29 -14.04 -16.64
N LEU A 83 5.08 -14.68 -15.48
CA LEU A 83 4.04 -14.27 -14.53
C LEU A 83 4.45 -13.01 -13.76
N SER A 84 5.74 -12.88 -13.45
CA SER A 84 6.30 -11.67 -12.84
C SER A 84 6.23 -10.46 -13.76
N ASP A 85 6.47 -10.67 -15.07
CA ASP A 85 6.37 -9.62 -16.09
C ASP A 85 4.91 -9.18 -16.29
N ALA A 86 3.98 -10.14 -16.30
CA ALA A 86 2.55 -9.85 -16.33
C ALA A 86 2.10 -9.04 -15.10
N ALA A 87 2.53 -9.43 -13.90
CA ALA A 87 2.20 -8.71 -12.67
C ALA A 87 2.81 -7.29 -12.66
N GLN A 88 4.04 -7.14 -13.18
CA GLN A 88 4.67 -5.83 -13.30
C GLN A 88 3.90 -4.93 -14.27
N THR A 89 3.56 -5.44 -15.45
CA THR A 89 2.73 -4.73 -16.42
C THR A 89 1.40 -4.27 -15.79
N ARG A 90 0.76 -5.13 -14.99
CA ARG A 90 -0.48 -4.77 -14.31
C ARG A 90 -0.28 -3.68 -13.26
N ALA A 91 0.76 -3.76 -12.43
CA ALA A 91 1.07 -2.72 -11.46
C ALA A 91 1.29 -1.35 -12.14
N GLU A 92 1.97 -1.34 -13.29
CA GLU A 92 2.19 -0.14 -14.11
C GLU A 92 0.89 0.40 -14.72
N GLU A 93 0.00 -0.48 -15.22
CA GLU A 93 -1.32 -0.08 -15.73
C GLU A 93 -2.21 0.53 -14.63
N LEU A 94 -2.21 -0.05 -13.42
CA LEU A 94 -2.92 0.51 -12.28
C LEU A 94 -2.36 1.88 -11.90
N GLN A 95 -1.04 2.00 -11.87
CA GLN A 95 -0.33 3.24 -11.60
C GLN A 95 -0.66 4.33 -12.63
N GLN A 96 -0.63 4.00 -13.94
CA GLN A 96 -0.94 4.95 -15.01
C GLN A 96 -2.37 5.48 -14.95
N THR A 97 -3.32 4.63 -14.58
CA THR A 97 -4.73 5.00 -14.53
C THR A 97 -5.16 5.59 -13.21
N GLY A 98 -4.39 5.38 -12.15
CA GLY A 98 -4.75 5.72 -10.76
C GLY A 98 -5.98 4.96 -10.26
N ARG A 99 -6.37 3.86 -10.92
CA ARG A 99 -7.59 3.10 -10.64
C ARG A 99 -7.29 1.63 -10.40
N LEU A 100 -7.82 1.11 -9.30
CA LEU A 100 -7.80 -0.30 -8.98
C LEU A 100 -8.94 -1.01 -9.74
N SER A 101 -8.60 -1.78 -10.77
CA SER A 101 -9.58 -2.45 -11.66
C SER A 101 -9.00 -3.75 -12.20
N HIS A 102 -9.85 -4.77 -12.35
CA HIS A 102 -9.50 -6.01 -13.06
C HIS A 102 -9.44 -5.84 -14.59
N LYS A 103 -9.92 -4.70 -15.09
CA LYS A 103 -9.82 -4.36 -16.51
C LYS A 103 -8.55 -3.57 -16.78
N ARG A 104 -7.90 -3.93 -17.87
CA ARG A 104 -6.74 -3.24 -18.40
C ARG A 104 -7.15 -1.92 -19.09
N PRO A 105 -6.25 -0.97 -19.31
CA PRO A 105 -6.56 0.28 -20.04
C PRO A 105 -7.13 0.07 -21.44
N ASN A 106 -6.77 -1.03 -22.09
CA ASN A 106 -7.29 -1.42 -23.42
C ASN A 106 -8.68 -2.06 -23.38
N GLY A 107 -9.29 -2.21 -22.19
CA GLY A 107 -10.62 -2.81 -22.00
C GLY A 107 -10.62 -4.34 -21.83
N GLU A 108 -9.50 -5.01 -22.07
CA GLU A 108 -9.37 -6.44 -21.81
C GLU A 108 -9.37 -6.78 -20.33
N ASP A 109 -9.56 -8.04 -20.01
CA ASP A 109 -9.39 -8.56 -18.66
C ASP A 109 -7.88 -8.77 -18.37
N TYR A 110 -7.49 -8.72 -17.08
CA TYR A 110 -6.10 -8.97 -16.66
C TYR A 110 -5.58 -10.34 -17.15
N THR A 111 -6.49 -11.31 -17.32
CA THR A 111 -6.15 -12.65 -17.78
C THR A 111 -5.54 -12.67 -19.19
N SER A 112 -5.75 -11.61 -19.97
CA SER A 112 -5.12 -11.49 -21.30
C SER A 112 -3.59 -11.44 -21.27
N LEU A 113 -3.00 -11.11 -20.12
CA LEU A 113 -1.55 -11.13 -19.89
C LEU A 113 -1.03 -12.49 -19.42
N LEU A 114 -1.92 -13.37 -18.95
CA LEU A 114 -1.50 -14.58 -18.26
C LEU A 114 -1.15 -15.71 -19.22
N PRO A 115 -0.02 -16.37 -19.04
CA PRO A 115 0.31 -17.55 -19.83
C PRO A 115 -0.71 -18.66 -19.57
N GLY A 116 -1.16 -19.29 -20.64
CA GLY A 116 -2.10 -20.41 -20.54
C GLY A 116 -3.55 -20.04 -20.24
N SER A 117 -3.92 -18.76 -20.30
CA SER A 117 -5.29 -18.29 -19.98
C SER A 117 -6.40 -18.91 -20.84
N ASN A 118 -6.06 -19.48 -21.98
CA ASN A 118 -6.96 -20.18 -22.90
C ASN A 118 -6.97 -21.71 -22.75
N LEU A 119 -6.20 -22.25 -21.78
CA LEU A 119 -6.12 -23.70 -21.57
C LEU A 119 -7.27 -24.20 -20.69
N PRO A 120 -7.75 -25.43 -20.91
CA PRO A 120 -8.72 -26.06 -20.04
C PRO A 120 -8.18 -26.19 -18.60
N GLY A 121 -9.02 -25.90 -17.61
CA GLY A 121 -8.64 -25.98 -16.20
C GLY A 121 -7.81 -24.79 -15.68
N PHE A 122 -7.59 -23.77 -16.51
CA PHE A 122 -6.95 -22.53 -16.07
C PHE A 122 -7.76 -21.84 -14.98
N VAL A 123 -7.11 -21.57 -13.86
CA VAL A 123 -7.69 -20.81 -12.76
C VAL A 123 -6.70 -19.73 -12.33
N SER A 124 -7.16 -18.52 -12.26
CA SER A 124 -6.34 -17.37 -11.84
C SER A 124 -7.09 -16.47 -10.87
N LYS A 125 -6.34 -15.69 -10.13
CA LYS A 125 -6.84 -14.62 -9.28
C LYS A 125 -5.91 -13.43 -9.33
N GLU A 126 -6.48 -12.25 -9.40
CA GLU A 126 -5.79 -10.97 -9.27
C GLU A 126 -6.15 -10.32 -7.94
N LEU A 127 -5.14 -9.89 -7.20
CA LEU A 127 -5.25 -9.09 -5.98
C LEU A 127 -4.38 -7.85 -6.14
N TYR A 128 -4.93 -6.69 -5.86
CA TYR A 128 -4.23 -5.42 -5.98
C TYR A 128 -4.51 -4.50 -4.81
N ALA A 129 -3.59 -3.58 -4.56
CA ALA A 129 -3.73 -2.53 -3.55
C ALA A 129 -2.93 -1.28 -3.93
N SER A 130 -3.22 -0.16 -3.30
CA SER A 130 -2.44 1.06 -3.44
C SER A 130 -2.29 1.78 -2.10
N GLY A 131 -1.19 2.49 -1.93
CA GLY A 131 -0.90 3.31 -0.76
C GLY A 131 -0.07 2.62 0.33
N GLN A 132 0.23 1.32 0.22
CA GLN A 132 1.08 0.61 1.16
C GLN A 132 2.56 0.83 0.77
N ALA A 133 3.33 1.48 1.64
CA ALA A 133 4.71 1.87 1.34
C ALA A 133 5.70 0.69 1.35
N THR A 134 5.38 -0.37 2.10
CA THR A 134 6.28 -1.51 2.32
C THR A 134 5.59 -2.85 2.02
N PRO A 135 6.38 -3.90 1.72
CA PRO A 135 5.87 -5.27 1.60
C PRO A 135 5.06 -5.74 2.81
N ALA A 136 5.53 -5.41 4.03
CA ALA A 136 4.86 -5.79 5.27
C ALA A 136 3.48 -5.12 5.40
N GLU A 137 3.37 -3.84 5.08
CA GLU A 137 2.10 -3.11 5.05
C GLU A 137 1.15 -3.68 4.00
N PHE A 138 1.66 -4.00 2.81
CA PHE A 138 0.87 -4.61 1.75
C PHE A 138 0.29 -5.96 2.19
N VAL A 139 1.11 -6.86 2.74
CA VAL A 139 0.64 -8.17 3.23
C VAL A 139 -0.32 -8.01 4.41
N SER A 140 -0.07 -7.06 5.32
CA SER A 140 -1.01 -6.73 6.41
C SER A 140 -2.36 -6.25 5.88
N HIS A 141 -2.33 -5.42 4.82
CA HIS A 141 -3.55 -4.96 4.15
C HIS A 141 -4.36 -6.11 3.56
N LEU A 142 -3.71 -7.07 2.88
CA LEU A 142 -4.39 -8.26 2.36
C LEU A 142 -5.06 -9.09 3.46
N LYS A 143 -4.47 -9.16 4.65
CA LYS A 143 -5.02 -9.91 5.81
C LYS A 143 -6.31 -9.28 6.36
N THR A 144 -6.48 -7.98 6.23
CA THR A 144 -7.59 -7.24 6.82
C THR A 144 -8.64 -6.78 5.82
N ARG A 145 -8.22 -6.58 4.56
CA ARG A 145 -9.09 -6.11 3.48
C ARG A 145 -10.22 -7.10 3.23
N ARG A 146 -11.41 -6.56 2.93
CA ARG A 146 -12.61 -7.34 2.62
C ARG A 146 -12.90 -8.42 3.66
N SER A 147 -12.70 -8.09 4.95
CA SER A 147 -12.89 -9.03 6.06
C SER A 147 -12.05 -10.31 5.93
N GLY A 148 -10.86 -10.22 5.33
CA GLY A 148 -9.92 -11.34 5.20
C GLY A 148 -10.09 -12.19 3.94
N VAL A 149 -11.05 -11.89 3.06
CA VAL A 149 -11.29 -12.67 1.81
C VAL A 149 -10.05 -12.69 0.91
N ASP A 150 -9.32 -11.57 0.82
CA ASP A 150 -8.12 -11.51 0.01
C ASP A 150 -7.02 -12.42 0.61
N TRP A 151 -6.94 -12.49 1.94
CA TRP A 151 -6.01 -13.40 2.62
C TRP A 151 -6.40 -14.87 2.47
N GLU A 152 -7.68 -15.20 2.58
CA GLU A 152 -8.19 -16.55 2.31
C GLU A 152 -7.83 -17.00 0.88
N THR A 153 -7.92 -16.08 -0.09
CA THR A 153 -7.49 -16.33 -1.46
C THR A 153 -5.99 -16.63 -1.53
N VAL A 154 -5.16 -15.90 -0.80
CA VAL A 154 -3.72 -16.16 -0.71
C VAL A 154 -3.45 -17.54 -0.10
N LEU A 155 -4.21 -17.95 0.89
CA LEU A 155 -4.04 -19.25 1.58
C LEU A 155 -4.56 -20.44 0.77
N ASP A 156 -5.38 -20.22 -0.25
CA ASP A 156 -5.94 -21.28 -1.07
C ASP A 156 -4.86 -22.05 -1.81
N THR A 157 -4.78 -23.34 -1.55
CA THR A 157 -3.74 -24.22 -2.08
C THR A 157 -3.89 -24.58 -3.55
N GLN A 158 -5.03 -24.25 -4.16
CA GLN A 158 -5.21 -24.38 -5.61
C GLN A 158 -4.24 -23.49 -6.38
N TYR A 159 -3.87 -22.34 -5.80
CA TYR A 159 -2.88 -21.45 -6.41
C TYR A 159 -1.48 -21.85 -5.94
N THR A 160 -0.64 -22.26 -6.87
CA THR A 160 0.73 -22.69 -6.60
C THR A 160 1.78 -21.78 -7.21
N GLN A 161 1.37 -20.94 -8.17
CA GLN A 161 2.23 -19.97 -8.84
C GLN A 161 1.81 -18.54 -8.50
N ILE A 162 2.79 -17.65 -8.43
CA ILE A 162 2.58 -16.24 -8.09
C ILE A 162 3.44 -15.33 -8.98
N GLY A 163 2.86 -14.22 -9.39
CA GLY A 163 3.56 -13.05 -9.92
C GLY A 163 3.35 -11.86 -9.00
N ILE A 164 4.38 -11.06 -8.78
CA ILE A 164 4.34 -9.89 -7.89
C ILE A 164 4.80 -8.68 -8.68
N GLY A 165 3.96 -7.66 -8.76
CA GLY A 165 4.23 -6.38 -9.40
C GLY A 165 4.22 -5.23 -8.39
N TYR A 166 5.03 -4.20 -8.66
CA TYR A 166 5.10 -2.99 -7.87
C TYR A 166 5.44 -1.80 -8.75
N ALA A 167 4.67 -0.73 -8.65
CA ALA A 167 4.92 0.52 -9.34
C ALA A 167 4.60 1.70 -8.42
N VAL A 168 5.19 2.86 -8.70
CA VAL A 168 4.95 4.09 -7.92
C VAL A 168 4.61 5.20 -8.90
N ASP A 169 3.57 5.97 -8.61
CA ASP A 169 3.21 7.12 -9.45
C ASP A 169 4.06 8.36 -9.16
N ALA A 170 3.78 9.44 -9.90
CA ALA A 170 4.52 10.70 -9.77
C ALA A 170 4.34 11.38 -8.40
N ASP A 171 3.27 11.07 -7.70
CA ASP A 171 2.96 11.59 -6.35
C ASP A 171 3.56 10.69 -5.25
N GLY A 172 4.27 9.62 -5.63
CA GLY A 172 4.88 8.67 -4.71
C GLY A 172 3.93 7.63 -4.16
N VAL A 173 2.74 7.48 -4.73
CA VAL A 173 1.77 6.47 -4.30
C VAL A 173 2.14 5.11 -4.88
N PRO A 174 2.36 4.08 -4.04
CA PRO A 174 2.66 2.74 -4.51
C PRO A 174 1.42 1.98 -4.96
N TYR A 175 1.60 1.17 -5.99
CA TYR A 175 0.62 0.22 -6.53
C TYR A 175 1.21 -1.18 -6.49
N TRP A 176 0.46 -2.10 -5.92
CA TRP A 176 0.83 -3.50 -5.73
C TRP A 176 -0.08 -4.40 -6.53
N GLU A 177 0.51 -5.44 -7.07
CA GLU A 177 -0.19 -6.44 -7.87
C GLU A 177 0.27 -7.86 -7.50
N LEU A 178 -0.70 -8.76 -7.27
CA LEU A 178 -0.48 -10.19 -7.18
C LEU A 178 -1.31 -10.90 -8.24
N LEU A 179 -0.66 -11.71 -9.05
CA LEU A 179 -1.29 -12.65 -9.96
C LEU A 179 -1.07 -14.06 -9.44
N LEU A 180 -2.14 -14.76 -9.13
CA LEU A 180 -2.13 -16.11 -8.62
C LEU A 180 -2.63 -17.06 -9.72
N LEU A 181 -1.92 -18.19 -9.91
CA LEU A 181 -2.34 -19.23 -10.86
C LEU A 181 -2.30 -20.61 -10.22
N ASN A 182 -3.19 -21.47 -10.69
CA ASN A 182 -3.02 -22.91 -10.48
C ASN A 182 -1.80 -23.41 -11.29
N GLY A 183 -1.10 -24.41 -10.78
CA GLY A 183 0.05 -25.06 -11.44
C GLY A 183 -0.38 -26.25 -12.28
#